data_9834a1deaa500ab5f0c387679cad1b7f
#
_entry.id   9834a1deaa500ab5f0c387679cad1b7f
#
_cell.length_a   1.000
_cell.length_b   1.000
_cell.length_c   1.000
_cell.angle_alpha   90.00
_cell.angle_beta   90.00
_cell.angle_gamma   90.00
#
_symmetry.space_group_name_H-M   'P 1'
#
loop_
_entity.id
_entity.type
_entity.pdbx_description
1 polymer ?
#
loop_
_entity_poly.entity_id
_entity_poly.type
_entity_poly.pdbx_seq_one_letter_code
_entity_poly.pdbx_strand_id
1 'polypeptide(L)'
;TLIYACLKLGAVIVVADTGLGLKGLTRALKGANPQFIVGIPAALAAARSLLWPGQRISAEPLNAFQERLLGVSGSVFAVAQKNQTGTVDFPAPAPGADAAVLYTSGSTGPAKGVVYTQRQLAGMRDAIAHTYGFEEGSALVAGFAPFALLGPALGATSVTPKMDVT
;
A
#
# COMPACT_ATOMS: atom_id res chain seq x y z
N THR A 1 1.11 -2.72 -8.47
CA THR A 1 0.00 -2.12 -9.27
C THR A 1 -0.95 -1.31 -8.40
N LEU A 2 -1.57 -1.88 -7.35
CA LEU A 2 -2.60 -1.20 -6.53
C LEU A 2 -2.11 0.13 -5.91
N ILE A 3 -0.90 0.17 -5.35
CA ILE A 3 -0.32 1.38 -4.74
C ILE A 3 -0.24 2.51 -5.75
N TYR A 4 0.26 2.25 -6.96
CA TYR A 4 0.33 3.25 -8.02
C TYR A 4 -1.04 3.70 -8.51
N ALA A 5 -2.01 2.78 -8.57
CA ALA A 5 -3.38 3.14 -8.89
C ALA A 5 -3.96 4.11 -7.83
N CYS A 6 -3.75 3.84 -6.56
CA CYS A 6 -4.17 4.73 -5.48
C CYS A 6 -3.50 6.12 -5.57
N LEU A 7 -2.19 6.17 -5.80
CA LEU A 7 -1.45 7.42 -5.97
C LEU A 7 -1.98 8.23 -7.15
N LYS A 8 -2.26 7.57 -8.29
CA LYS A 8 -2.82 8.21 -9.48
C LYS A 8 -4.23 8.75 -9.25
N LEU A 9 -5.03 8.05 -8.44
CA LEU A 9 -6.38 8.46 -8.08
C LEU A 9 -6.44 9.55 -6.99
N GLY A 10 -5.31 9.90 -6.37
CA GLY A 10 -5.28 10.78 -5.21
C GLY A 10 -5.82 10.13 -3.92
N ALA A 11 -5.93 8.81 -3.88
CA ALA A 11 -6.28 8.09 -2.66
C ALA A 11 -5.07 8.02 -1.72
N VAL A 12 -5.29 8.33 -0.44
CA VAL A 12 -4.24 8.26 0.59
C VAL A 12 -3.99 6.82 0.98
N ILE A 13 -2.76 6.35 0.82
CA ILE A 13 -2.35 4.99 1.15
C ILE A 13 -1.91 4.93 2.60
N VAL A 14 -2.51 4.04 3.38
CA VAL A 14 -2.07 3.76 4.76
C VAL A 14 -1.26 2.48 4.77
N VAL A 15 0.02 2.57 5.11
CA VAL A 15 0.91 1.41 5.22
C VAL A 15 1.26 1.20 6.67
N ALA A 16 0.87 0.05 7.19
CA ALA A 16 1.20 -0.40 8.54
C ALA A 16 1.84 -1.79 8.46
N ASP A 17 3.05 -1.91 8.96
CA ASP A 17 3.83 -3.15 8.92
C ASP A 17 3.42 -4.12 10.03
N THR A 18 3.54 -5.42 9.77
CA THR A 18 3.31 -6.48 10.75
C THR A 18 4.27 -6.41 11.94
N GLY A 19 5.44 -5.80 11.76
CA GLY A 19 6.41 -5.51 12.83
C GLY A 19 5.86 -4.62 13.94
N LEU A 20 4.73 -3.92 13.72
CA LEU A 20 4.02 -3.19 14.78
C LEU A 20 3.31 -4.12 15.78
N GLY A 21 3.22 -5.38 15.48
CA GLY A 21 2.39 -6.33 16.21
C GLY A 21 0.90 -6.01 16.14
N LEU A 22 0.07 -6.94 16.58
CA LEU A 22 -1.39 -6.83 16.42
C LEU A 22 -1.99 -5.60 17.15
N LYS A 23 -1.45 -5.24 18.32
CA LYS A 23 -1.90 -4.05 19.08
C LYS A 23 -1.53 -2.75 18.36
N GLY A 24 -0.31 -2.67 17.82
CA GLY A 24 0.17 -1.52 17.06
C GLY A 24 -0.61 -1.32 15.76
N LEU A 25 -0.82 -2.41 15.00
CA LEU A 25 -1.66 -2.41 13.79
C LEU A 25 -3.09 -1.93 14.09
N THR A 26 -3.71 -2.47 15.14
CA THR A 26 -5.07 -2.08 15.52
C THR A 26 -5.15 -0.59 15.84
N ARG A 27 -4.17 -0.06 16.57
CA ARG A 27 -4.11 1.37 16.90
C ARG A 27 -3.91 2.22 15.63
N ALA A 28 -2.98 1.82 14.77
CA ALA A 28 -2.68 2.52 13.53
C ALA A 28 -3.91 2.59 12.61
N LEU A 29 -4.58 1.45 12.38
CA LEU A 29 -5.74 1.38 11.50
C LEU A 29 -6.96 2.09 12.07
N LYS A 30 -7.21 1.96 13.38
CA LYS A 30 -8.30 2.72 14.02
C LYS A 30 -8.04 4.23 14.01
N GLY A 31 -6.78 4.64 14.19
CA GLY A 31 -6.39 6.06 14.12
C GLY A 31 -6.48 6.64 12.71
N ALA A 32 -6.06 5.87 11.70
CA ALA A 32 -6.14 6.29 10.30
C ALA A 32 -7.57 6.28 9.75
N ASN A 33 -8.46 5.48 10.34
CA ASN A 33 -9.86 5.32 9.93
C ASN A 33 -10.04 5.15 8.40
N PRO A 34 -9.41 4.13 7.78
CA PRO A 34 -9.43 3.95 6.34
C PRO A 34 -10.84 3.62 5.84
N GLN A 35 -11.19 4.09 4.65
CA GLN A 35 -12.45 3.73 3.96
C GLN A 35 -12.41 2.30 3.43
N PHE A 36 -11.22 1.82 3.03
CA PHE A 36 -11.01 0.48 2.48
C PHE A 36 -9.82 -0.20 3.14
N ILE A 37 -9.95 -1.50 3.39
CA ILE A 37 -8.84 -2.37 3.79
C ILE A 37 -8.65 -3.40 2.69
N VAL A 38 -7.48 -3.39 2.05
CA VAL A 38 -7.09 -4.42 1.08
C VAL A 38 -6.06 -5.33 1.73
N GLY A 39 -6.31 -6.62 1.76
CA GLY A 39 -5.42 -7.55 2.43
C GLY A 39 -5.60 -9.01 2.03
N ILE A 40 -4.67 -9.83 2.50
CA ILE A 40 -4.75 -11.28 2.41
C ILE A 40 -5.81 -11.82 3.40
N PRO A 41 -6.32 -13.06 3.22
CA PRO A 41 -7.39 -13.61 4.07
C PRO A 41 -7.11 -13.54 5.57
N ALA A 42 -5.87 -13.80 6.00
CA ALA A 42 -5.47 -13.73 7.41
C ALA A 42 -5.60 -12.30 7.99
N ALA A 43 -5.18 -11.28 7.23
CA ALA A 43 -5.30 -9.89 7.63
C ALA A 43 -6.77 -9.44 7.69
N LEU A 44 -7.60 -9.92 6.74
CA LEU A 44 -9.04 -9.62 6.71
C LEU A 44 -9.80 -10.30 7.85
N ALA A 45 -9.38 -11.51 8.27
CA ALA A 45 -9.89 -12.17 9.45
C ALA A 45 -9.59 -11.35 10.73
N ALA A 46 -8.36 -10.87 10.87
CA ALA A 46 -7.98 -9.97 11.96
C ALA A 46 -8.78 -8.67 11.93
N ALA A 47 -8.94 -8.06 10.74
CA ALA A 47 -9.71 -6.85 10.56
C ALA A 47 -11.17 -7.01 11.02
N ARG A 48 -11.78 -8.16 10.70
CA ARG A 48 -13.14 -8.48 11.15
C ARG A 48 -13.21 -8.69 12.66
N SER A 49 -12.31 -9.49 13.21
CA SER A 49 -12.33 -9.87 14.64
C SER A 49 -12.02 -8.68 15.56
N LEU A 50 -11.14 -7.77 15.11
CA LEU A 50 -10.71 -6.60 15.88
C LEU A 50 -11.49 -5.33 15.57
N LEU A 51 -12.53 -5.46 14.72
CA LEU A 51 -13.41 -4.37 14.30
C LEU A 51 -12.61 -3.18 13.74
N TRP A 52 -11.66 -3.47 12.84
CA TRP A 52 -10.95 -2.41 12.12
C TRP A 52 -11.92 -1.72 11.15
N PRO A 53 -11.88 -0.38 11.07
CA PRO A 53 -12.76 0.39 10.20
C PRO A 53 -12.45 0.13 8.73
N GLY A 54 -13.44 0.34 7.88
CA GLY A 54 -13.31 0.26 6.43
C GLY A 54 -13.91 -1.00 5.80
N GLN A 55 -14.24 -0.86 4.53
CA GLN A 55 -14.75 -1.93 3.69
C GLN A 55 -13.60 -2.90 3.35
N ARG A 56 -13.81 -4.19 3.57
CA ARG A 56 -12.77 -5.21 3.33
C ARG A 56 -12.82 -5.69 1.89
N ILE A 57 -11.66 -5.68 1.24
CA ILE A 57 -11.44 -6.17 -0.13
C ILE A 57 -10.30 -7.17 -0.09
N SER A 58 -10.48 -8.33 -0.70
CA SER A 58 -9.41 -9.33 -0.75
C SER A 58 -8.39 -9.01 -1.84
N ALA A 59 -7.11 -9.14 -1.49
CA ALA A 59 -6.01 -9.09 -2.46
C ALA A 59 -5.95 -10.36 -3.34
N GLU A 60 -6.58 -11.46 -2.88
CA GLU A 60 -6.58 -12.77 -3.53
C GLU A 60 -8.00 -13.17 -3.89
N PRO A 61 -8.20 -14.02 -4.91
CA PRO A 61 -9.50 -14.62 -5.19
C PRO A 61 -9.99 -15.45 -4.00
N LEU A 62 -11.24 -15.28 -3.63
CA LEU A 62 -11.90 -16.04 -2.57
C LEU A 62 -13.12 -16.75 -3.13
N ASN A 63 -13.51 -17.86 -2.50
CA ASN A 63 -14.80 -18.47 -2.76
C ASN A 63 -15.91 -17.77 -1.96
N ALA A 64 -17.17 -17.97 -2.35
CA ALA A 64 -18.33 -17.30 -1.74
C ALA A 64 -18.44 -17.53 -0.22
N PHE A 65 -18.07 -18.71 0.27
CA PHE A 65 -18.06 -19.02 1.70
C PHE A 65 -17.03 -18.18 2.45
N GLN A 66 -15.80 -18.07 1.91
CA GLN A 66 -14.72 -17.26 2.48
C GLN A 66 -15.08 -15.77 2.45
N GLU A 67 -15.66 -15.28 1.35
CA GLU A 67 -16.12 -13.87 1.26
C GLU A 67 -17.13 -13.55 2.35
N ARG A 68 -18.12 -14.42 2.56
CA ARG A 68 -19.12 -14.26 3.62
C ARG A 68 -18.50 -14.36 5.02
N LEU A 69 -17.62 -15.35 5.22
CA LEU A 69 -16.95 -15.57 6.51
C LEU A 69 -16.06 -14.38 6.89
N LEU A 70 -15.38 -13.78 5.95
CA LEU A 70 -14.49 -12.63 6.18
C LEU A 70 -15.22 -11.28 6.08
N GLY A 71 -16.46 -11.28 5.63
CA GLY A 71 -17.25 -10.07 5.39
C GLY A 71 -16.59 -9.15 4.35
N VAL A 72 -16.15 -9.76 3.25
CA VAL A 72 -15.45 -9.10 2.15
C VAL A 72 -16.46 -8.73 1.07
N SER A 73 -16.31 -7.56 0.46
CA SER A 73 -17.18 -7.10 -0.63
C SER A 73 -16.74 -7.53 -2.02
N GLY A 74 -15.66 -8.28 -2.11
CA GLY A 74 -15.09 -8.82 -3.34
C GLY A 74 -13.57 -8.87 -3.29
N SER A 75 -12.96 -9.34 -4.37
CA SER A 75 -11.51 -9.33 -4.55
C SER A 75 -11.08 -8.24 -5.55
N VAL A 76 -9.83 -7.77 -5.44
CA VAL A 76 -9.24 -6.84 -6.41
C VAL A 76 -9.36 -7.37 -7.83
N PHE A 77 -9.18 -8.69 -8.03
CA PHE A 77 -9.32 -9.34 -9.33
C PHE A 77 -10.75 -9.29 -9.87
N ALA A 78 -11.74 -9.58 -9.04
CA ALA A 78 -13.14 -9.56 -9.44
C ALA A 78 -13.59 -8.13 -9.81
N VAL A 79 -13.15 -7.13 -9.05
CA VAL A 79 -13.42 -5.72 -9.34
C VAL A 79 -12.74 -5.29 -10.64
N ALA A 80 -11.49 -5.69 -10.86
CA ALA A 80 -10.77 -5.38 -12.09
C ALA A 80 -11.42 -6.02 -13.32
N GLN A 81 -11.87 -7.28 -13.22
CA GLN A 81 -12.55 -7.96 -14.32
C GLN A 81 -13.91 -7.33 -14.70
N LYS A 82 -14.67 -6.88 -13.71
CA LYS A 82 -15.96 -6.23 -13.96
C LYS A 82 -15.85 -4.87 -14.63
N ASN A 83 -14.72 -4.19 -14.46
CA ASN A 83 -14.51 -2.81 -14.90
C ASN A 83 -13.51 -2.69 -16.06
N GLN A 84 -13.39 -3.69 -16.90
CA GLN A 84 -12.47 -3.68 -18.06
C GLN A 84 -12.90 -2.75 -19.21
N THR A 85 -14.00 -2.02 -19.07
CA THR A 85 -14.53 -1.17 -20.12
C THR A 85 -14.06 0.26 -19.97
N GLY A 86 -13.04 0.60 -20.74
CA GLY A 86 -12.65 1.98 -21.02
C GLY A 86 -11.52 2.52 -20.13
N THR A 87 -10.78 3.46 -20.71
CA THR A 87 -9.82 4.29 -19.99
C THR A 87 -10.58 5.39 -19.26
N VAL A 88 -10.55 5.37 -17.93
CA VAL A 88 -11.06 6.50 -17.16
C VAL A 88 -9.89 7.46 -16.94
N ASP A 89 -10.02 8.67 -17.45
CA ASP A 89 -9.05 9.72 -17.19
C ASP A 89 -9.39 10.39 -15.85
N PHE A 90 -8.47 10.29 -14.91
CA PHE A 90 -8.59 10.95 -13.62
C PHE A 90 -7.67 12.17 -13.60
N PRO A 91 -8.13 13.33 -13.12
CA PRO A 91 -7.27 14.49 -12.97
C PRO A 91 -6.11 14.15 -12.01
N ALA A 92 -4.92 14.63 -12.33
CA ALA A 92 -3.77 14.43 -11.47
C ALA A 92 -4.03 15.05 -10.08
N PRO A 93 -3.69 14.36 -8.99
CA PRO A 93 -3.83 14.92 -7.66
C PRO A 93 -2.98 16.16 -7.47
N ALA A 94 -3.45 17.10 -6.67
CA ALA A 94 -2.69 18.31 -6.37
C ALA A 94 -1.35 17.96 -5.69
N PRO A 95 -0.23 18.64 -6.01
CA PRO A 95 1.07 18.35 -5.42
C PRO A 95 1.11 18.40 -3.88
N GLY A 96 0.27 19.24 -3.28
CA GLY A 96 0.16 19.38 -1.83
C GLY A 96 -0.83 18.41 -1.18
N ALA A 97 -1.54 17.58 -1.96
CA ALA A 97 -2.46 16.59 -1.42
C ALA A 97 -1.71 15.45 -0.70
N ASP A 98 -2.30 14.94 0.37
CA ASP A 98 -1.79 13.76 1.07
C ASP A 98 -1.79 12.55 0.12
N ALA A 99 -0.72 11.78 0.16
CA ALA A 99 -0.52 10.62 -0.71
C ALA A 99 -0.38 9.32 0.07
N ALA A 100 0.32 9.37 1.21
CA ALA A 100 0.55 8.20 2.03
C ALA A 100 0.67 8.55 3.51
N VAL A 101 0.28 7.61 4.37
CA VAL A 101 0.58 7.60 5.80
C VAL A 101 1.39 6.34 6.10
N LEU A 102 2.65 6.50 6.45
CA LEU A 102 3.55 5.40 6.76
C LEU A 102 3.72 5.32 8.27
N TYR A 103 3.35 4.20 8.87
CA TYR A 103 3.55 3.96 10.28
C TYR A 103 4.92 3.37 10.55
N THR A 104 5.68 4.05 11.41
CA THR A 104 7.00 3.57 11.85
C THR A 104 6.90 2.99 13.26
N SER A 105 7.65 1.90 13.51
CA SER A 105 7.86 1.39 14.86
C SER A 105 8.75 2.37 15.62
N GLY A 106 8.13 3.24 16.42
CA GLY A 106 8.89 4.14 17.30
C GLY A 106 9.68 3.34 18.34
N SER A 107 10.99 3.62 18.50
CA SER A 107 11.84 2.96 19.50
C SER A 107 11.43 3.25 20.95
N THR A 108 10.62 4.28 21.18
CA THR A 108 10.28 4.78 22.52
C THR A 108 8.79 5.00 22.76
N GLY A 109 7.90 4.47 21.91
CA GLY A 109 6.46 4.70 22.09
C GLY A 109 5.57 4.09 21.02
N PRO A 110 4.28 4.44 21.03
CA PRO A 110 3.35 3.96 20.02
C PRO A 110 3.79 4.35 18.62
N ALA A 111 3.53 3.48 17.64
CA ALA A 111 3.78 3.77 16.23
C ALA A 111 3.17 5.11 15.83
N LYS A 112 3.95 5.94 15.16
CA LYS A 112 3.54 7.25 14.65
C LYS A 112 3.32 7.15 13.15
N GLY A 113 2.20 7.71 12.66
CA GLY A 113 1.94 7.85 11.23
C GLY A 113 2.64 9.11 10.70
N VAL A 114 3.50 8.93 9.71
CA VAL A 114 4.13 10.04 8.97
C VAL A 114 3.34 10.25 7.69
N VAL A 115 2.82 11.46 7.51
CA VAL A 115 2.06 11.83 6.31
C VAL A 115 3.02 12.32 5.24
N TYR A 116 2.89 11.79 4.03
CA TYR A 116 3.61 12.22 2.84
C TYR A 116 2.66 12.80 1.82
N THR A 117 3.00 13.96 1.28
CA THR A 117 2.27 14.55 0.16
C THR A 117 2.76 14.02 -1.18
N GLN A 118 1.98 14.22 -2.26
CA GLN A 118 2.36 13.86 -3.62
C GLN A 118 3.71 14.49 -4.01
N ARG A 119 3.93 15.76 -3.66
CA ARG A 119 5.18 16.48 -3.91
C ARG A 119 6.37 15.86 -3.18
N GLN A 120 6.18 15.46 -1.92
CA GLN A 120 7.25 14.83 -1.14
C GLN A 120 7.66 13.47 -1.72
N LEU A 121 6.70 12.63 -2.13
CA LEU A 121 7.01 11.36 -2.76
C LEU A 121 7.73 11.56 -4.11
N ALA A 122 7.28 12.51 -4.92
CA ALA A 122 7.95 12.86 -6.17
C ALA A 122 9.37 13.37 -5.93
N GLY A 123 9.56 14.30 -4.96
CA GLY A 123 10.89 14.82 -4.61
C GLY A 123 11.85 13.75 -4.10
N MET A 124 11.36 12.79 -3.31
CA MET A 124 12.16 11.63 -2.87
C MET A 124 12.60 10.77 -4.05
N ARG A 125 11.68 10.47 -4.97
CA ARG A 125 12.00 9.77 -6.21
C ARG A 125 13.10 10.49 -7.00
N ASP A 126 12.93 11.77 -7.23
CA ASP A 126 13.86 12.58 -8.05
C ASP A 126 15.24 12.69 -7.37
N ALA A 127 15.27 12.86 -6.06
CA ALA A 127 16.50 12.89 -5.29
C ALA A 127 17.26 11.56 -5.39
N ILE A 128 16.56 10.43 -5.27
CA ILE A 128 17.15 9.09 -5.41
C ILE A 128 17.67 8.87 -6.83
N ALA A 129 16.85 9.21 -7.84
CA ALA A 129 17.26 9.11 -9.24
C ALA A 129 18.55 9.88 -9.51
N HIS A 130 18.62 11.13 -9.06
CA HIS A 130 19.79 11.98 -9.25
C HIS A 130 21.03 11.48 -8.48
N THR A 131 20.84 11.09 -7.20
CA THR A 131 21.96 10.69 -6.34
C THR A 131 22.64 9.42 -6.81
N TYR A 132 21.86 8.46 -7.30
CA TYR A 132 22.36 7.15 -7.72
C TYR A 132 22.48 6.99 -9.24
N GLY A 133 22.19 8.02 -10.02
CA GLY A 133 22.29 7.99 -11.48
C GLY A 133 21.35 6.97 -12.12
N PHE A 134 20.11 6.87 -11.63
CA PHE A 134 19.13 5.97 -12.24
C PHE A 134 18.70 6.50 -13.60
N GLU A 135 18.82 5.63 -14.61
CA GLU A 135 18.38 5.86 -15.98
C GLU A 135 17.34 4.80 -16.37
N GLU A 136 16.63 5.04 -17.47
CA GLU A 136 15.71 4.04 -18.02
C GLU A 136 16.47 2.73 -18.34
N GLY A 137 15.91 1.61 -17.87
CA GLY A 137 16.56 0.30 -17.97
C GLY A 137 17.50 -0.05 -16.84
N SER A 138 17.77 0.85 -15.89
CA SER A 138 18.50 0.52 -14.66
C SER A 138 17.81 -0.60 -13.87
N ALA A 139 18.56 -1.32 -13.03
CA ALA A 139 18.03 -2.32 -12.13
C ALA A 139 18.27 -1.93 -10.66
N LEU A 140 17.23 -2.08 -9.84
CA LEU A 140 17.27 -1.88 -8.39
C LEU A 140 17.09 -3.21 -7.69
N VAL A 141 18.07 -3.64 -6.91
CA VAL A 141 17.92 -4.79 -6.01
C VAL A 141 17.41 -4.28 -4.66
N ALA A 142 16.19 -4.66 -4.32
CA ALA A 142 15.53 -4.21 -3.09
C ALA A 142 15.50 -5.33 -2.05
N GLY A 143 16.35 -5.25 -1.05
CA GLY A 143 16.34 -6.15 0.12
C GLY A 143 15.24 -5.85 1.13
N PHE A 144 14.58 -4.71 1.01
CA PHE A 144 13.42 -4.32 1.82
C PHE A 144 12.23 -4.06 0.90
N ALA A 145 11.15 -4.80 1.10
CA ALA A 145 10.01 -4.83 0.18
C ALA A 145 9.45 -3.44 -0.23
N PRO A 146 9.33 -2.44 0.65
CA PRO A 146 8.90 -1.10 0.26
C PRO A 146 9.81 -0.43 -0.78
N PHE A 147 11.11 -0.72 -0.79
CA PHE A 147 12.02 -0.16 -1.79
C PHE A 147 11.83 -0.77 -3.18
N ALA A 148 11.28 -1.99 -3.28
CA ALA A 148 10.93 -2.57 -4.57
C ALA A 148 9.88 -1.74 -5.32
N LEU A 149 9.09 -0.94 -4.60
CA LEU A 149 8.12 -0.02 -5.20
C LEU A 149 8.77 1.20 -5.87
N LEU A 150 10.01 1.54 -5.53
CA LEU A 150 10.71 2.67 -6.14
C LEU A 150 11.13 2.38 -7.59
N GLY A 151 11.49 1.13 -7.93
CA GLY A 151 11.96 0.80 -9.26
C GLY A 151 11.05 1.30 -10.37
N PRO A 152 9.75 0.94 -10.40
CA PRO A 152 8.84 1.45 -11.42
C PRO A 152 8.69 2.98 -11.42
N ALA A 153 8.81 3.64 -10.26
CA ALA A 153 8.76 5.10 -10.18
C ALA A 153 10.01 5.77 -10.77
N LEU A 154 11.14 5.04 -10.78
CA LEU A 154 12.43 5.48 -11.32
C LEU A 154 12.64 5.05 -12.78
N GLY A 155 11.66 4.38 -13.41
CA GLY A 155 11.86 3.74 -14.72
C GLY A 155 12.79 2.53 -14.68
N ALA A 156 13.06 1.99 -13.49
CA ALA A 156 14.01 0.89 -13.26
C ALA A 156 13.28 -0.45 -13.01
N THR A 157 13.97 -1.55 -13.29
CA THR A 157 13.52 -2.89 -12.93
C THR A 157 13.79 -3.16 -11.46
N SER A 158 12.75 -3.54 -10.71
CA SER A 158 12.91 -3.97 -9.32
C SER A 158 13.16 -5.48 -9.25
N VAL A 159 14.22 -5.84 -8.59
CA VAL A 159 14.58 -7.23 -8.27
C VAL A 159 14.44 -7.44 -6.77
N THR A 160 13.54 -8.32 -6.37
CA THR A 160 13.37 -8.70 -4.95
C THR A 160 14.06 -10.04 -4.72
N PRO A 161 15.19 -10.09 -4.00
CA PRO A 161 15.84 -11.35 -3.70
C PRO A 161 14.98 -12.18 -2.77
N LYS A 162 15.04 -13.51 -2.93
CA LYS A 162 14.47 -14.42 -1.95
C LYS A 162 15.38 -14.39 -0.71
N MET A 163 14.88 -13.80 0.35
CA MET A 163 15.59 -13.72 1.63
C MET A 163 14.77 -14.44 2.70
N ASP A 164 15.41 -15.36 3.39
CA ASP A 164 14.90 -15.91 4.63
C ASP A 164 15.35 -14.96 5.76
N VAL A 165 14.40 -14.27 6.34
CA VAL A 165 14.64 -13.43 7.52
C VAL A 165 14.48 -14.34 8.72
N THR A 166 15.60 -14.92 9.18
CA THR A 166 15.67 -15.68 10.44
C THR A 166 15.84 -14.75 11.62
#